data_d6346aaf13158f6c87d794d564e5e89e
#
_entry.id   d6346aaf13158f6c87d794d564e5e89e
#
_cell.length_a   1.000
_cell.length_b   1.000
_cell.length_c   1.000
_cell.angle_alpha   90.00
_cell.angle_beta   90.00
_cell.angle_gamma   90.00
#
_symmetry.space_group_name_H-M   'P 1'
#
loop_
_entity.id
_entity.type
_entity.pdbx_description
1 polymer ?
#
loop_
_entity_poly.entity_id
_entity_poly.type
_entity_poly.pdbx_seq_one_letter_code
_entity_poly.pdbx_strand_id
1 'polypeptide(L)'
;AGDNPELERYRAISFGAHFVEARVDADTGEIRVPRMLGVFSIGRVVNPRTVRSQFIGGMTFGISMALHEESVRDHRFGHVVTQDLAEYHIPVNADVPPLDVITIEEHDPHVNALGIKGVGEIGITDKDDVGVRAQQAFVAVVDRISA
;
A
#
# COMPACT_ATOMS: atom_id res chain seq x y z
N ALA A 1 -16.70 -15.08 -15.70
CA ALA A 1 -17.34 -14.31 -14.65
C ALA A 1 -18.73 -13.99 -15.18
N GLY A 2 -19.79 -14.45 -14.49
CA GLY A 2 -21.16 -14.16 -14.88
C GLY A 2 -21.44 -12.68 -14.64
N ASP A 3 -22.25 -12.11 -15.52
CA ASP A 3 -22.74 -10.75 -15.40
C ASP A 3 -23.50 -10.62 -14.07
N ASN A 4 -23.04 -9.78 -13.17
CA ASN A 4 -23.74 -9.50 -11.93
C ASN A 4 -24.53 -8.21 -12.09
N PRO A 5 -25.87 -8.25 -12.29
CA PRO A 5 -26.68 -7.07 -12.52
C PRO A 5 -26.70 -6.08 -11.34
N GLU A 6 -26.35 -6.54 -10.13
CA GLU A 6 -26.23 -5.67 -8.96
C GLU A 6 -25.11 -4.63 -9.11
N LEU A 7 -24.04 -4.93 -9.88
CA LEU A 7 -22.93 -4.02 -10.10
C LEU A 7 -23.31 -2.80 -10.98
N GLU A 8 -24.47 -2.84 -11.66
CA GLU A 8 -25.02 -1.66 -12.33
C GLU A 8 -25.58 -0.63 -11.32
N ARG A 9 -26.09 -1.10 -10.19
CA ARG A 9 -26.67 -0.27 -9.12
C ARG A 9 -25.70 0.03 -7.99
N TYR A 10 -24.83 -0.92 -7.67
CA TYR A 10 -23.91 -0.85 -6.53
C TYR A 10 -22.47 -0.95 -7.01
N ARG A 11 -21.59 -0.19 -6.40
CA ARG A 11 -20.15 -0.29 -6.65
C ARG A 11 -19.51 -1.18 -5.60
N ALA A 12 -18.91 -2.29 -6.04
CA ALA A 12 -18.10 -3.14 -5.18
C ALA A 12 -16.70 -2.53 -5.05
N ILE A 13 -16.46 -1.77 -3.99
CA ILE A 13 -15.19 -1.10 -3.72
C ILE A 13 -14.59 -1.64 -2.43
N SER A 14 -13.31 -2.05 -2.49
CA SER A 14 -12.49 -2.21 -1.30
C SER A 14 -11.93 -0.85 -0.90
N PHE A 15 -11.80 -0.59 0.41
CA PHE A 15 -11.21 0.65 0.89
C PHE A 15 -10.36 0.39 2.14
N GLY A 16 -9.51 1.34 2.47
CA GLY A 16 -8.64 1.24 3.64
C GLY A 16 -8.05 2.56 4.03
N ALA A 17 -7.32 2.53 5.15
CA ALA A 17 -6.55 3.65 5.66
C ALA A 17 -5.18 3.16 6.11
N HIS A 18 -4.14 3.95 5.81
CA HIS A 18 -2.80 3.73 6.30
C HIS A 18 -2.44 4.78 7.36
N PHE A 19 -1.90 4.32 8.47
CA PHE A 19 -1.38 5.15 9.56
C PHE A 19 0.12 4.93 9.63
N VAL A 20 0.90 5.96 9.37
CA VAL A 20 2.36 5.90 9.27
C VAL A 20 2.97 6.86 10.26
N GLU A 21 3.88 6.36 11.09
CA GLU A 21 4.77 7.19 11.88
C GLU A 21 6.05 7.41 11.07
N ALA A 22 6.37 8.66 10.76
CA ALA A 22 7.61 9.04 10.12
C ALA A 22 8.46 9.87 11.08
N ARG A 23 9.76 9.55 11.16
CA ARG A 23 10.76 10.31 11.93
C ARG A 23 11.77 10.90 10.99
N VAL A 24 12.05 12.18 11.18
CA VAL A 24 13.05 12.91 10.39
C VAL A 24 14.12 13.40 11.34
N ASP A 25 15.35 12.98 11.11
CA ASP A 25 16.52 13.53 11.78
C ASP A 25 16.76 14.96 11.28
N ALA A 26 16.81 15.92 12.20
CA ALA A 26 16.88 17.34 11.84
C ALA A 26 18.25 17.75 11.31
N ASP A 27 19.31 17.04 11.69
CA ASP A 27 20.69 17.38 11.33
C ASP A 27 21.10 16.69 10.02
N THR A 28 20.70 15.43 9.83
CA THR A 28 21.09 14.64 8.66
C THR A 28 20.03 14.63 7.55
N GLY A 29 18.77 14.92 7.89
CA GLY A 29 17.63 14.77 6.97
C GLY A 29 17.19 13.31 6.77
N GLU A 30 17.76 12.36 7.51
CA GLU A 30 17.40 10.95 7.39
C GLU A 30 15.93 10.75 7.77
N ILE A 31 15.20 10.02 6.93
CA ILE A 31 13.79 9.70 7.15
C ILE A 31 13.68 8.21 7.49
N ARG A 32 12.98 7.91 8.57
CA ARG A 32 12.65 6.54 8.99
C ARG A 32 11.17 6.37 9.26
N VAL A 33 10.67 5.17 8.97
CA VAL A 33 9.31 4.74 9.31
C VAL A 33 9.42 3.70 10.42
N PRO A 34 9.28 4.07 11.71
CA PRO A 34 9.41 3.11 12.82
C PRO A 34 8.23 2.14 12.94
N ARG A 35 7.04 2.52 12.44
CA ARG A 35 5.85 1.64 12.41
C ARG A 35 4.82 2.10 11.40
N MET A 36 4.04 1.14 10.90
CA MET A 36 2.92 1.40 10.00
C MET A 36 1.76 0.45 10.30
N LEU A 37 0.54 0.97 10.26
CA LEU A 37 -0.71 0.23 10.42
C LEU A 37 -1.57 0.43 9.18
N GLY A 38 -2.04 -0.67 8.58
CA GLY A 38 -3.08 -0.67 7.57
C GLY A 38 -4.40 -1.20 8.12
N VAL A 39 -5.50 -0.51 7.85
CA VAL A 39 -6.86 -0.91 8.24
C VAL A 39 -7.70 -0.99 6.97
N PHE A 40 -8.28 -2.17 6.68
CA PHE A 40 -8.92 -2.44 5.40
C PHE A 40 -10.31 -3.06 5.54
N SER A 41 -11.25 -2.60 4.71
CA SER A 41 -12.55 -3.21 4.49
C SER A 41 -12.60 -3.81 3.09
N ILE A 42 -12.69 -5.13 3.01
CA ILE A 42 -12.52 -5.93 1.79
C ILE A 42 -13.63 -6.95 1.58
N GLY A 43 -14.77 -6.76 2.24
CA GLY A 43 -15.81 -7.77 2.28
C GLY A 43 -15.40 -8.97 3.16
N ARG A 44 -15.89 -10.14 2.80
CA ARG A 44 -15.61 -11.36 3.56
C ARG A 44 -14.16 -11.82 3.38
N VAL A 45 -13.46 -12.01 4.49
CA VAL A 45 -12.10 -12.57 4.52
C VAL A 45 -12.18 -14.10 4.48
N VAL A 46 -11.73 -14.71 3.37
CA VAL A 46 -11.74 -16.18 3.20
C VAL A 46 -10.51 -16.82 3.85
N ASN A 47 -9.34 -16.22 3.66
CA ASN A 47 -8.10 -16.70 4.26
C ASN A 47 -7.34 -15.52 4.89
N PRO A 48 -7.39 -15.35 6.24
CA PRO A 48 -6.76 -14.24 6.92
C PRO A 48 -5.24 -14.19 6.75
N ARG A 49 -4.57 -15.34 6.60
CA ARG A 49 -3.11 -15.40 6.46
C ARG A 49 -2.65 -14.85 5.12
N THR A 50 -3.30 -15.28 4.03
CA THR A 50 -2.94 -14.80 2.69
C THR A 50 -3.31 -13.34 2.50
N VAL A 51 -4.45 -12.91 3.03
CA VAL A 51 -4.89 -11.50 3.01
C VAL A 51 -3.88 -10.64 3.77
N ARG A 52 -3.48 -11.02 4.98
CA ARG A 52 -2.48 -10.29 5.74
C ARG A 52 -1.14 -10.21 5.01
N SER A 53 -0.69 -11.31 4.41
CA SER A 53 0.55 -11.35 3.62
C SER A 53 0.49 -10.41 2.43
N GLN A 54 -0.65 -10.37 1.72
CA GLN A 54 -0.85 -9.46 0.59
C GLN A 54 -0.76 -7.98 1.02
N PHE A 55 -1.39 -7.62 2.13
CA PHE A 55 -1.32 -6.25 2.64
C PHE A 55 0.08 -5.87 3.12
N ILE A 56 0.77 -6.74 3.84
CA ILE A 56 2.16 -6.49 4.25
C ILE A 56 3.05 -6.27 3.02
N GLY A 57 2.90 -7.08 1.98
CA GLY A 57 3.62 -6.90 0.73
C GLY A 57 3.35 -5.53 0.10
N GLY A 58 2.08 -5.14 -0.04
CA GLY A 58 1.69 -3.83 -0.58
C GLY A 58 2.23 -2.65 0.24
N MET A 59 2.13 -2.72 1.57
CA MET A 59 2.68 -1.69 2.47
C MET A 59 4.21 -1.59 2.37
N THR A 60 4.90 -2.71 2.23
CA THR A 60 6.35 -2.76 1.99
C THR A 60 6.71 -2.08 0.67
N PHE A 61 5.97 -2.35 -0.40
CA PHE A 61 6.14 -1.63 -1.67
C PHE A 61 5.92 -0.12 -1.53
N GLY A 62 4.92 0.29 -0.77
CA GLY A 62 4.68 1.72 -0.52
C GLY A 62 5.87 2.41 0.16
N ILE A 63 6.48 1.77 1.17
CA ILE A 63 7.70 2.26 1.83
C ILE A 63 8.88 2.27 0.85
N SER A 64 9.02 1.21 0.05
CA SER A 64 10.06 1.08 -0.97
C SER A 64 10.02 2.25 -1.96
N MET A 65 8.87 2.47 -2.57
CA MET A 65 8.67 3.54 -3.56
C MET A 65 8.87 4.94 -2.96
N ALA A 66 8.54 5.13 -1.69
CA ALA A 66 8.63 6.43 -1.05
C ALA A 66 10.05 6.80 -0.58
N LEU A 67 10.86 5.82 -0.18
CA LEU A 67 12.13 6.08 0.54
C LEU A 67 13.37 5.51 -0.16
N HIS A 68 13.24 4.53 -1.05
CA HIS A 68 14.38 3.79 -1.59
C HIS A 68 14.46 3.79 -3.12
N GLU A 69 13.32 3.63 -3.79
CA GLU A 69 13.30 3.44 -5.23
C GLU A 69 13.44 4.77 -5.98
N GLU A 70 14.38 4.84 -6.91
CA GLU A 70 14.54 5.97 -7.80
C GLU A 70 14.87 5.49 -9.21
N SER A 71 14.12 5.96 -10.21
CA SER A 71 14.41 5.70 -11.62
C SER A 71 15.14 6.89 -12.22
N VAL A 72 16.45 6.78 -12.34
CA VAL A 72 17.31 7.84 -12.89
C VAL A 72 17.49 7.64 -14.39
N ARG A 73 17.13 8.66 -15.18
CA ARG A 73 17.32 8.66 -16.64
C ARG A 73 18.49 9.55 -17.04
N ASP A 74 19.42 9.02 -17.84
CA ASP A 74 20.43 9.84 -18.52
C ASP A 74 19.78 10.56 -19.70
N HIS A 75 19.61 11.87 -19.57
CA HIS A 75 18.99 12.71 -20.60
C HIS A 75 19.79 12.84 -21.90
N ARG A 76 21.11 12.55 -21.87
CA ARG A 76 21.98 12.63 -23.05
C ARG A 76 21.78 11.45 -23.99
N PHE A 77 21.55 10.27 -23.42
CA PHE A 77 21.44 9.01 -24.15
C PHE A 77 20.04 8.40 -24.10
N GLY A 78 19.17 8.89 -23.23
CA GLY A 78 17.77 8.47 -23.13
C GLY A 78 17.55 7.11 -22.48
N HIS A 79 18.58 6.50 -21.86
CA HIS A 79 18.42 5.25 -21.13
C HIS A 79 18.28 5.46 -19.62
N VAL A 80 17.75 4.45 -18.93
CA VAL A 80 17.69 4.40 -17.47
C VAL A 80 19.04 3.93 -16.94
N VAL A 81 19.62 4.69 -16.00
CA VAL A 81 20.92 4.37 -15.37
C VAL A 81 20.72 3.30 -14.31
N THR A 82 19.70 3.46 -13.46
CA THR A 82 19.34 2.52 -12.37
C THR A 82 18.64 1.29 -12.95
N GLN A 83 19.38 0.42 -13.63
CA GLN A 83 18.82 -0.71 -14.38
C GLN A 83 19.08 -2.08 -13.75
N ASP A 84 19.80 -2.13 -12.64
CA ASP A 84 20.08 -3.34 -11.88
C ASP A 84 20.02 -3.10 -10.37
N LEU A 85 20.09 -4.17 -9.57
CA LEU A 85 19.99 -4.09 -8.11
C LEU A 85 21.19 -3.45 -7.41
N ALA A 86 22.28 -3.15 -8.13
CA ALA A 86 23.39 -2.40 -7.57
C ALA A 86 23.10 -0.89 -7.52
N GLU A 87 22.24 -0.41 -8.41
CA GLU A 87 21.90 1.00 -8.56
C GLU A 87 20.42 1.30 -8.26
N TYR A 88 19.51 0.36 -8.53
CA TYR A 88 18.10 0.46 -8.16
C TYR A 88 17.89 -0.14 -6.77
N HIS A 89 17.77 0.73 -5.79
CA HIS A 89 17.69 0.33 -4.38
C HIS A 89 16.27 -0.06 -4.01
N ILE A 90 16.14 -1.24 -3.38
CA ILE A 90 14.91 -1.69 -2.74
C ILE A 90 15.18 -1.92 -1.24
N PRO A 91 14.19 -1.79 -0.36
CA PRO A 91 14.40 -1.98 1.07
C PRO A 91 14.79 -3.43 1.37
N VAL A 92 15.73 -3.59 2.27
CA VAL A 92 16.01 -4.89 2.88
C VAL A 92 15.17 -5.08 4.14
N ASN A 93 15.15 -6.29 4.70
CA ASN A 93 14.33 -6.58 5.87
C ASN A 93 14.61 -5.68 7.09
N ALA A 94 15.82 -5.10 7.18
CA ALA A 94 16.19 -4.16 8.24
C ALA A 94 15.54 -2.77 8.07
N ASP A 95 15.16 -2.41 6.85
CA ASP A 95 14.54 -1.10 6.54
C ASP A 95 13.02 -1.12 6.73
N VAL A 96 12.43 -2.33 6.72
CA VAL A 96 10.98 -2.50 6.84
C VAL A 96 10.59 -2.55 8.32
N PRO A 97 9.76 -1.61 8.79
CA PRO A 97 9.32 -1.58 10.18
C PRO A 97 8.34 -2.73 10.49
N PRO A 98 7.96 -2.94 11.77
CA PRO A 98 6.79 -3.73 12.11
C PRO A 98 5.54 -3.19 11.38
N LEU A 99 4.91 -4.05 10.58
CA LEU A 99 3.71 -3.74 9.82
C LEU A 99 2.51 -4.45 10.44
N ASP A 100 1.53 -3.68 10.89
CA ASP A 100 0.29 -4.20 11.43
C ASP A 100 -0.84 -4.05 10.43
N VAL A 101 -1.70 -5.09 10.38
CA VAL A 101 -2.85 -5.13 9.48
C VAL A 101 -4.09 -5.50 10.26
N ILE A 102 -5.11 -4.66 10.15
CA ILE A 102 -6.45 -4.89 10.68
C ILE A 102 -7.43 -5.00 9.51
N THR A 103 -8.23 -6.03 9.49
CA THR A 103 -9.37 -6.15 8.56
C THR A 103 -10.67 -5.86 9.30
N ILE A 104 -11.47 -4.96 8.73
CA ILE A 104 -12.82 -4.67 9.25
C ILE A 104 -13.76 -5.71 8.65
N GLU A 105 -14.53 -6.38 9.50
CA GLU A 105 -15.56 -7.30 9.05
C GLU A 105 -16.66 -6.53 8.30
N GLU A 106 -16.93 -6.98 7.08
CA GLU A 106 -17.91 -6.39 6.20
C GLU A 106 -18.74 -7.50 5.55
N HIS A 107 -20.04 -7.32 5.55
CA HIS A 107 -20.95 -8.18 4.81
C HIS A 107 -21.59 -7.41 3.66
N ASP A 108 -21.13 -7.68 2.44
CA ASP A 108 -21.65 -7.06 1.22
C ASP A 108 -22.43 -8.12 0.39
N PRO A 109 -23.75 -8.08 0.41
CA PRO A 109 -24.59 -9.06 -0.30
C PRO A 109 -24.66 -8.80 -1.82
N HIS A 110 -24.20 -7.61 -2.28
CA HIS A 110 -24.35 -7.18 -3.67
C HIS A 110 -23.16 -7.49 -4.55
N VAL A 111 -21.95 -7.64 -3.96
CA VAL A 111 -20.72 -7.82 -4.75
C VAL A 111 -20.66 -9.16 -5.48
N ASN A 112 -20.96 -10.25 -4.81
CA ASN A 112 -21.06 -11.61 -5.33
C ASN A 112 -21.60 -12.55 -4.25
N ALA A 113 -21.89 -13.81 -4.63
CA ALA A 113 -22.45 -14.82 -3.72
C ALA A 113 -21.57 -15.14 -2.49
N LEU A 114 -20.28 -14.86 -2.55
CA LEU A 114 -19.34 -15.09 -1.44
C LEU A 114 -19.10 -13.85 -0.59
N GLY A 115 -19.53 -12.67 -1.04
CA GLY A 115 -19.26 -11.38 -0.38
C GLY A 115 -17.79 -10.96 -0.39
N ILE A 116 -16.97 -11.47 -1.32
CA ILE A 116 -15.53 -11.20 -1.40
C ILE A 116 -15.22 -10.04 -2.36
N LYS A 117 -14.23 -9.23 -2.01
CA LYS A 117 -13.69 -8.15 -2.85
C LYS A 117 -12.23 -8.38 -3.19
N GLY A 118 -11.71 -7.69 -4.21
CA GLY A 118 -10.31 -7.76 -4.58
C GLY A 118 -9.40 -7.10 -3.54
N VAL A 119 -8.22 -7.67 -3.31
CA VAL A 119 -7.24 -7.17 -2.33
C VAL A 119 -5.83 -7.00 -2.91
N GLY A 120 -5.68 -7.20 -4.24
CA GLY A 120 -4.36 -7.27 -4.88
C GLY A 120 -3.51 -6.03 -4.65
N GLU A 121 -4.09 -4.86 -4.83
CA GLU A 121 -3.36 -3.59 -4.90
C GLU A 121 -3.71 -2.60 -3.80
N ILE A 122 -4.75 -2.85 -3.02
CA ILE A 122 -5.24 -1.91 -2.01
C ILE A 122 -4.19 -1.61 -0.92
N GLY A 123 -3.20 -2.47 -0.73
CA GLY A 123 -2.10 -2.24 0.19
C GLY A 123 -1.06 -1.23 -0.28
N ILE A 124 -1.04 -0.90 -1.58
CA ILE A 124 -0.06 0.00 -2.20
C ILE A 124 -0.70 1.18 -2.92
N THR A 125 -1.98 1.07 -3.35
CA THR A 125 -2.60 2.05 -4.25
C THR A 125 -2.56 3.48 -3.72
N ASP A 126 -2.05 4.35 -4.56
CA ASP A 126 -2.30 5.78 -4.54
C ASP A 126 -3.60 6.08 -5.31
N LYS A 127 -4.20 7.24 -5.05
CA LYS A 127 -5.53 7.65 -5.53
C LYS A 127 -5.69 7.79 -7.05
N ASP A 128 -4.59 7.74 -7.81
CA ASP A 128 -4.56 8.10 -9.22
C ASP A 128 -4.60 6.91 -10.19
N ASP A 129 -4.66 5.67 -9.69
CA ASP A 129 -4.78 4.51 -10.57
C ASP A 129 -6.24 4.30 -11.03
N VAL A 130 -6.44 4.51 -12.33
CA VAL A 130 -7.74 4.66 -13.00
C VAL A 130 -8.57 3.36 -13.02
N GLY A 131 -8.00 2.24 -12.61
CA GLY A 131 -8.64 0.91 -12.65
C GLY A 131 -9.23 0.41 -11.33
N VAL A 132 -8.74 0.88 -10.19
CA VAL A 132 -9.16 0.44 -8.85
C VAL A 132 -9.55 1.66 -8.03
N ARG A 133 -10.84 1.92 -7.92
CA ARG A 133 -11.34 2.99 -7.03
C ARG A 133 -11.32 2.53 -5.59
N ALA A 134 -10.12 2.36 -5.04
CA ALA A 134 -9.94 2.23 -3.61
C ALA A 134 -9.86 3.63 -2.99
N GLN A 135 -10.75 3.94 -2.05
CA GLN A 135 -10.59 5.14 -1.24
C GLN A 135 -9.65 4.82 -0.08
N GLN A 136 -8.46 5.37 -0.10
CA GLN A 136 -7.51 5.30 1.00
C GLN A 136 -7.40 6.67 1.68
N ALA A 137 -7.39 6.67 3.00
CA ALA A 137 -7.02 7.83 3.79
C ALA A 137 -5.61 7.64 4.34
N PHE A 138 -4.71 8.56 4.03
CA PHE A 138 -3.39 8.62 4.64
C PHE A 138 -3.44 9.52 5.88
N VAL A 139 -3.05 8.97 7.04
CA VAL A 139 -2.79 9.76 8.23
C VAL A 139 -1.31 9.59 8.57
N ALA A 140 -0.51 10.59 8.26
CA ALA A 140 0.90 10.63 8.65
C ALA A 140 1.04 11.42 9.96
N VAL A 141 1.66 10.81 10.96
CA VAL A 141 2.15 11.50 12.15
C VAL A 141 3.64 11.74 11.95
N VAL A 142 4.02 12.99 11.75
CA VAL A 142 5.44 13.39 11.61
C VAL A 142 5.95 13.82 12.97
N ASP A 143 6.87 13.07 13.52
CA ASP A 143 7.62 13.47 14.73
C ASP A 143 9.00 13.99 14.32
N ARG A 144 9.30 15.23 14.74
CA ARG A 144 10.59 15.87 14.48
C ARG A 144 11.50 15.63 15.68
N ILE A 145 12.47 14.76 15.54
CA ILE A 145 13.48 14.54 16.56
C ILE A 145 14.54 15.64 16.43
N SER A 146 14.55 16.56 17.38
CA SER A 146 15.72 17.42 17.62
C SER A 146 16.72 16.63 18.46
N ALA A 147 17.97 16.62 18.03
CA ALA A 147 19.06 16.07 18.83
C ALA A 147 19.28 16.87 20.12
#